data_335d3ea245723fd9de8be44669e74117
#
_entry.id   335d3ea245723fd9de8be44669e74117
#
_cell.length_a   1.000
_cell.length_b   1.000
_cell.length_c   1.000
_cell.angle_alpha   90.00
_cell.angle_beta   90.00
_cell.angle_gamma   90.00
#
_symmetry.space_group_name_H-M   'P 1'
#
loop_
_entity.id
_entity.type
_entity.pdbx_description
1 polymer ?
#
loop_
_entity_poly.entity_id
_entity_poly.type
_entity_poly.pdbx_seq_one_letter_code
_entity_poly.pdbx_strand_id
1 'polypeptide(L)'
;MSSIACVFPGQGSQHPEMLQTDLVDQSFINEKIEIVSEILSYDVHNILKDESKINATSFTQPLLVLSSAIFSEAYKNLSLSDPKVIAGHSLGEYSALMFADSITFEDTIKITHLRGKLMQSSEEGKMMAILGLDSKIIDEVCSKITESNEKAYVASANYNSMKQTVIAGNIEGIEIASNLLPGIGAKRCIELNVSIASHTRLMTDAADEFNESLQNIVFSTPRYPIIQNHTGEIETDLSSIKQNLLNQLTQPVLWTKTMEKIANSASCLIEIGPKNILCGLSKGYDLTSILYMADQNFRDKVQNI
;
A
#
# COMPACT_ATOMS: atom_id res chain seq x y z
N MET A 1 25.34 -13.38 -5.89
CA MET A 1 24.10 -13.28 -5.13
C MET A 1 23.30 -12.13 -5.72
N SER A 2 22.02 -12.36 -5.99
CA SER A 2 21.14 -11.31 -6.51
C SER A 2 20.96 -10.18 -5.49
N SER A 3 20.89 -8.96 -5.94
CA SER A 3 20.52 -7.83 -5.09
C SER A 3 19.00 -7.81 -4.92
N ILE A 4 18.51 -7.82 -3.68
CA ILE A 4 17.08 -7.94 -3.36
C ILE A 4 16.48 -6.57 -3.08
N ALA A 5 15.26 -6.32 -3.60
CA ALA A 5 14.35 -5.30 -3.13
C ALA A 5 13.12 -5.97 -2.52
N CYS A 6 12.64 -5.45 -1.38
CA CYS A 6 11.42 -5.95 -0.75
C CYS A 6 10.30 -4.93 -0.86
N VAL A 7 9.11 -5.39 -1.25
CA VAL A 7 7.93 -4.54 -1.36
C VAL A 7 6.76 -5.06 -0.55
N PHE A 8 5.97 -4.13 0.01
CA PHE A 8 4.87 -4.41 0.92
C PHE A 8 3.56 -3.93 0.31
N PRO A 9 2.56 -4.82 0.14
CA PRO A 9 1.30 -4.46 -0.48
C PRO A 9 0.42 -3.60 0.44
N GLY A 10 -0.48 -2.85 -0.18
CA GLY A 10 -1.54 -2.12 0.48
C GLY A 10 -2.90 -2.79 0.37
N GLN A 11 -3.95 -1.98 0.58
CA GLN A 11 -5.35 -2.39 0.49
C GLN A 11 -5.66 -2.96 -0.90
N GLY A 12 -6.49 -4.03 -0.94
CA GLY A 12 -6.74 -4.86 -2.11
C GLY A 12 -6.06 -6.23 -2.06
N SER A 13 -5.07 -6.41 -1.18
CA SER A 13 -4.40 -7.70 -0.97
C SER A 13 -5.02 -8.57 0.13
N GLN A 14 -5.99 -8.04 0.90
CA GLN A 14 -6.67 -8.79 1.97
C GLN A 14 -7.50 -9.95 1.43
N HIS A 15 -7.60 -11.01 2.22
CA HIS A 15 -8.50 -12.16 2.06
C HIS A 15 -8.57 -12.96 3.37
N PRO A 16 -9.58 -13.83 3.57
CA PRO A 16 -9.76 -14.54 4.85
C PRO A 16 -8.54 -15.36 5.32
N GLU A 17 -7.75 -15.88 4.41
CA GLU A 17 -6.58 -16.73 4.70
C GLU A 17 -5.25 -15.98 4.68
N MET A 18 -5.26 -14.63 4.68
CA MET A 18 -4.06 -13.81 4.50
C MET A 18 -3.01 -13.92 5.61
N LEU A 19 -3.33 -14.58 6.73
CA LEU A 19 -2.39 -14.84 7.82
C LEU A 19 -1.80 -16.25 7.78
N GLN A 20 -2.23 -17.09 6.83
CA GLN A 20 -1.79 -18.49 6.74
C GLN A 20 -0.50 -18.61 5.94
N THR A 21 0.49 -19.27 6.53
CA THR A 21 1.75 -19.65 5.86
C THR A 21 2.41 -20.79 6.64
N ASP A 22 3.16 -21.64 5.94
CA ASP A 22 4.01 -22.67 6.52
C ASP A 22 5.47 -22.19 6.71
N LEU A 23 5.74 -20.93 6.42
CA LEU A 23 7.07 -20.34 6.52
C LEU A 23 7.40 -19.86 7.96
N VAL A 24 6.41 -19.85 8.85
CA VAL A 24 6.52 -19.38 10.24
C VAL A 24 5.77 -20.31 11.18
N ASP A 25 6.27 -20.48 12.40
CA ASP A 25 5.62 -21.30 13.42
C ASP A 25 4.24 -20.74 13.80
N GLN A 26 3.26 -21.62 13.94
CA GLN A 26 1.89 -21.23 14.29
C GLN A 26 1.81 -20.50 15.64
N SER A 27 2.71 -20.80 16.59
CA SER A 27 2.79 -20.10 17.87
C SER A 27 3.10 -18.61 17.71
N PHE A 28 3.99 -18.23 16.80
CA PHE A 28 4.29 -16.85 16.46
C PHE A 28 3.06 -16.15 15.85
N ILE A 29 2.40 -16.82 14.91
CA ILE A 29 1.19 -16.26 14.28
C ILE A 29 0.11 -15.99 15.33
N ASN A 30 -0.12 -16.95 16.23
CA ASN A 30 -1.13 -16.82 17.29
C ASN A 30 -0.79 -15.68 18.26
N GLU A 31 0.48 -15.56 18.70
CA GLU A 31 0.95 -14.45 19.53
C GLU A 31 0.64 -13.08 18.88
N LYS A 32 0.95 -12.93 17.60
CA LYS A 32 0.70 -11.68 16.88
C LYS A 32 -0.80 -11.38 16.72
N ILE A 33 -1.61 -12.41 16.51
CA ILE A 33 -3.08 -12.29 16.46
C ILE A 33 -3.63 -11.81 17.81
N GLU A 34 -3.14 -12.35 18.93
CA GLU A 34 -3.55 -11.94 20.28
C GLU A 34 -3.23 -10.46 20.54
N ILE A 35 -2.00 -10.03 20.25
CA ILE A 35 -1.58 -8.62 20.39
C ILE A 35 -2.49 -7.70 19.57
N VAL A 36 -2.76 -8.04 18.31
CA VAL A 36 -3.63 -7.22 17.44
C VAL A 36 -5.06 -7.22 17.96
N SER A 37 -5.57 -8.36 18.42
CA SER A 37 -6.93 -8.45 18.98
C SER A 37 -7.10 -7.56 20.22
N GLU A 38 -6.09 -7.51 21.09
CA GLU A 38 -6.07 -6.60 22.24
C GLU A 38 -6.06 -5.12 21.81
N ILE A 39 -5.16 -4.74 20.89
CA ILE A 39 -5.05 -3.36 20.41
C ILE A 39 -6.35 -2.89 19.74
N LEU A 40 -6.94 -3.74 18.90
CA LEU A 40 -8.20 -3.41 18.21
C LEU A 40 -9.42 -3.51 19.10
N SER A 41 -9.31 -4.12 20.31
CA SER A 41 -10.44 -4.51 21.17
C SER A 41 -11.47 -5.33 20.40
N TYR A 42 -11.01 -6.19 19.49
CA TYR A 42 -11.82 -7.03 18.62
C TYR A 42 -11.07 -8.30 18.20
N ASP A 43 -11.72 -9.45 18.26
CA ASP A 43 -11.13 -10.72 17.87
C ASP A 43 -10.84 -10.76 16.36
N VAL A 44 -9.56 -10.85 16.00
CA VAL A 44 -9.08 -10.92 14.62
C VAL A 44 -9.69 -12.10 13.85
N HIS A 45 -9.88 -13.26 14.49
CA HIS A 45 -10.51 -14.41 13.83
C HIS A 45 -11.97 -14.14 13.41
N ASN A 46 -12.69 -13.33 14.17
CA ASN A 46 -14.05 -12.93 13.82
C ASN A 46 -14.07 -11.89 12.70
N ILE A 47 -13.06 -11.01 12.64
CA ILE A 47 -12.92 -10.07 11.51
C ILE A 47 -12.65 -10.84 10.20
N LEU A 48 -11.73 -11.80 10.24
CA LEU A 48 -11.36 -12.59 9.04
C LEU A 48 -12.51 -13.43 8.46
N LYS A 49 -13.51 -13.78 9.28
CA LYS A 49 -14.71 -14.54 8.85
C LYS A 49 -15.83 -13.65 8.30
N ASP A 50 -15.72 -12.34 8.47
CA ASP A 50 -16.75 -11.37 8.09
C ASP A 50 -16.26 -10.53 6.92
N GLU A 51 -16.78 -10.79 5.72
CA GLU A 51 -16.38 -10.12 4.49
C GLU A 51 -16.56 -8.60 4.57
N SER A 52 -17.59 -8.13 5.27
CA SER A 52 -17.82 -6.69 5.45
C SER A 52 -16.75 -6.04 6.32
N LYS A 53 -16.26 -6.74 7.35
CA LYS A 53 -15.23 -6.25 8.24
C LYS A 53 -13.84 -6.31 7.61
N ILE A 54 -13.49 -7.43 6.96
CA ILE A 54 -12.18 -7.57 6.32
C ILE A 54 -11.95 -6.52 5.24
N ASN A 55 -13.03 -6.01 4.63
CA ASN A 55 -12.99 -4.95 3.61
C ASN A 55 -13.22 -3.54 4.19
N ALA A 56 -13.58 -3.41 5.45
CA ALA A 56 -13.67 -2.10 6.11
C ALA A 56 -12.27 -1.54 6.37
N THR A 57 -11.97 -0.36 5.84
CA THR A 57 -10.64 0.24 5.84
C THR A 57 -10.00 0.28 7.24
N SER A 58 -10.79 0.53 8.28
CA SER A 58 -10.37 0.54 9.69
C SER A 58 -9.83 -0.80 10.19
N PHE A 59 -10.29 -1.93 9.63
CA PHE A 59 -9.77 -3.26 9.94
C PHE A 59 -8.79 -3.77 8.89
N THR A 60 -9.05 -3.49 7.61
CA THR A 60 -8.16 -3.93 6.52
C THR A 60 -6.72 -3.48 6.75
N GLN A 61 -6.51 -2.23 7.16
CA GLN A 61 -5.17 -1.68 7.31
C GLN A 61 -4.35 -2.40 8.40
N PRO A 62 -4.77 -2.50 9.66
CA PRO A 62 -3.99 -3.21 10.68
C PRO A 62 -3.86 -4.72 10.39
N LEU A 63 -4.84 -5.35 9.75
CA LEU A 63 -4.75 -6.76 9.37
C LEU A 63 -3.70 -7.01 8.28
N LEU A 64 -3.53 -6.10 7.32
CA LEU A 64 -2.47 -6.21 6.33
C LEU A 64 -1.08 -5.94 6.93
N VAL A 65 -0.97 -5.07 7.94
CA VAL A 65 0.25 -4.92 8.73
C VAL A 65 0.58 -6.21 9.47
N LEU A 66 -0.42 -6.84 10.12
CA LEU A 66 -0.26 -8.15 10.77
C LEU A 66 0.23 -9.21 9.78
N SER A 67 -0.39 -9.30 8.61
CA SER A 67 0.05 -10.21 7.54
C SER A 67 1.50 -9.91 7.11
N SER A 68 1.82 -8.64 6.88
CA SER A 68 3.18 -8.23 6.53
C SER A 68 4.20 -8.57 7.63
N ALA A 69 3.83 -8.48 8.92
CA ALA A 69 4.69 -8.87 10.04
C ALA A 69 4.98 -10.38 10.03
N ILE A 70 3.97 -11.21 9.77
CA ILE A 70 4.12 -12.66 9.66
C ILE A 70 5.06 -13.01 8.50
N PHE A 71 4.85 -12.44 7.31
CA PHE A 71 5.71 -12.69 6.17
C PHE A 71 7.12 -12.05 6.33
N SER A 72 7.26 -10.98 7.11
CA SER A 72 8.56 -10.42 7.47
C SER A 72 9.38 -11.37 8.35
N GLU A 73 8.73 -12.04 9.31
CA GLU A 73 9.37 -13.09 10.10
C GLU A 73 9.78 -14.27 9.22
N ALA A 74 8.92 -14.68 8.29
CA ALA A 74 9.25 -15.70 7.29
C ALA A 74 10.49 -15.32 6.47
N TYR A 75 10.61 -14.07 6.04
CA TYR A 75 11.79 -13.58 5.32
C TYR A 75 13.07 -13.72 6.16
N LYS A 76 13.03 -13.35 7.44
CA LYS A 76 14.15 -13.47 8.38
C LYS A 76 14.54 -14.94 8.58
N ASN A 77 13.57 -15.84 8.78
CA ASN A 77 13.79 -17.27 8.98
C ASN A 77 14.44 -17.97 7.78
N LEU A 78 14.23 -17.48 6.58
CA LEU A 78 14.86 -17.98 5.36
C LEU A 78 16.31 -17.52 5.19
N SER A 79 16.82 -16.69 6.09
CA SER A 79 18.19 -16.15 6.08
C SER A 79 18.59 -15.53 4.74
N LEU A 80 17.64 -14.85 4.09
CA LEU A 80 17.89 -14.14 2.85
C LEU A 80 18.77 -12.90 3.11
N SER A 81 19.49 -12.46 2.07
CA SER A 81 20.35 -11.29 2.19
C SER A 81 19.53 -10.03 2.48
N ASP A 82 20.11 -9.10 3.23
CA ASP A 82 19.51 -7.80 3.51
C ASP A 82 19.12 -7.09 2.21
N PRO A 83 17.90 -6.53 2.13
CA PRO A 83 17.46 -5.84 0.92
C PRO A 83 18.26 -4.57 0.69
N LYS A 84 18.57 -4.27 -0.56
CA LYS A 84 19.23 -3.03 -0.99
C LYS A 84 18.33 -1.81 -0.84
N VAL A 85 17.04 -2.02 -1.00
CA VAL A 85 16.00 -1.00 -0.91
C VAL A 85 14.67 -1.67 -0.60
N ILE A 86 13.81 -0.96 0.12
CA ILE A 86 12.45 -1.40 0.42
C ILE A 86 11.45 -0.32 0.05
N ALA A 87 10.22 -0.73 -0.23
CA ALA A 87 9.10 0.18 -0.46
C ALA A 87 7.78 -0.48 -0.07
N GLY A 88 6.78 0.31 0.22
CA GLY A 88 5.42 -0.19 0.42
C GLY A 88 4.43 0.65 -0.38
N HIS A 89 3.35 0.06 -0.87
CA HIS A 89 2.32 0.77 -1.60
C HIS A 89 1.24 1.27 -0.64
N SER A 90 1.06 2.58 -0.53
CA SER A 90 0.08 3.21 0.37
C SER A 90 0.27 2.71 1.82
N LEU A 91 -0.67 1.96 2.36
CA LEU A 91 -0.55 1.31 3.67
C LEU A 91 0.76 0.51 3.82
N GLY A 92 1.20 -0.16 2.76
CA GLY A 92 2.43 -0.97 2.77
C GLY A 92 3.68 -0.21 3.18
N GLU A 93 3.69 1.12 3.08
CA GLU A 93 4.81 1.96 3.53
C GLU A 93 5.01 1.88 5.05
N TYR A 94 3.93 1.74 5.83
CA TYR A 94 3.99 1.47 7.26
C TYR A 94 4.56 0.08 7.56
N SER A 95 4.16 -0.93 6.78
CA SER A 95 4.73 -2.29 6.87
C SER A 95 6.23 -2.30 6.52
N ALA A 96 6.66 -1.52 5.54
CA ALA A 96 8.06 -1.38 5.17
C ALA A 96 8.88 -0.70 6.30
N LEU A 97 8.33 0.34 6.93
CA LEU A 97 8.97 1.00 8.09
C LEU A 97 9.07 0.07 9.30
N MET A 98 8.04 -0.74 9.56
CA MET A 98 8.07 -1.77 10.60
C MET A 98 9.14 -2.83 10.29
N PHE A 99 9.21 -3.33 9.06
CA PHE A 99 10.23 -4.29 8.65
C PHE A 99 11.66 -3.74 8.75
N ALA A 100 11.83 -2.43 8.57
CA ALA A 100 13.10 -1.74 8.75
C ALA A 100 13.40 -1.33 10.20
N ASP A 101 12.66 -1.85 11.16
CA ASP A 101 12.79 -1.55 12.59
C ASP A 101 12.66 -0.03 12.92
N SER A 102 12.01 0.74 12.04
CA SER A 102 11.80 2.18 12.24
C SER A 102 10.61 2.47 13.16
N ILE A 103 9.57 1.65 13.12
CA ILE A 103 8.39 1.72 13.99
C ILE A 103 8.18 0.34 14.61
N THR A 104 7.76 0.27 15.87
CA THR A 104 7.41 -1.00 16.51
C THR A 104 6.17 -1.64 15.86
N PHE A 105 6.00 -2.95 16.01
CA PHE A 105 4.81 -3.66 15.51
C PHE A 105 3.54 -3.07 16.11
N GLU A 106 3.51 -2.92 17.44
CA GLU A 106 2.35 -2.42 18.19
C GLU A 106 1.96 -1.00 17.77
N ASP A 107 2.94 -0.11 17.61
CA ASP A 107 2.67 1.26 17.18
C ASP A 107 2.22 1.29 15.70
N THR A 108 2.76 0.41 14.86
CA THR A 108 2.31 0.28 13.47
C THR A 108 0.85 -0.17 13.40
N ILE A 109 0.44 -1.15 14.22
CA ILE A 109 -0.97 -1.59 14.30
C ILE A 109 -1.87 -0.44 14.77
N LYS A 110 -1.50 0.25 15.87
CA LYS A 110 -2.29 1.37 16.42
C LYS A 110 -2.48 2.49 15.42
N ILE A 111 -1.37 2.93 14.81
CA ILE A 111 -1.41 4.09 13.89
C ILE A 111 -2.14 3.76 12.59
N THR A 112 -2.00 2.54 12.06
CA THR A 112 -2.71 2.14 10.84
C THR A 112 -4.20 1.86 11.09
N HIS A 113 -4.57 1.41 12.28
CA HIS A 113 -5.98 1.32 12.68
C HIS A 113 -6.61 2.71 12.76
N LEU A 114 -5.93 3.68 13.39
CA LEU A 114 -6.38 5.08 13.43
C LEU A 114 -6.48 5.66 12.03
N ARG A 115 -5.43 5.50 11.20
CA ARG A 115 -5.43 5.92 9.79
C ARG A 115 -6.64 5.36 9.04
N GLY A 116 -6.90 4.07 9.19
CA GLY A 116 -8.05 3.42 8.58
C GLY A 116 -9.39 3.99 9.03
N LYS A 117 -9.55 4.29 10.33
CA LYS A 117 -10.76 4.91 10.89
C LYS A 117 -10.99 6.31 10.33
N LEU A 118 -9.96 7.17 10.35
CA LEU A 118 -10.06 8.55 9.88
C LEU A 118 -10.37 8.59 8.37
N MET A 119 -9.68 7.78 7.57
CA MET A 119 -9.99 7.67 6.14
C MET A 119 -11.41 7.15 5.89
N GLN A 120 -11.89 6.18 6.67
CA GLN A 120 -13.23 5.62 6.51
C GLN A 120 -14.33 6.60 6.93
N SER A 121 -14.05 7.52 7.85
CA SER A 121 -14.98 8.57 8.29
C SER A 121 -14.93 9.85 7.44
N SER A 122 -14.01 9.92 6.47
CA SER A 122 -13.92 11.04 5.54
C SER A 122 -15.12 11.12 4.60
N GLU A 123 -15.22 12.23 3.86
CA GLU A 123 -16.27 12.43 2.87
C GLU A 123 -16.33 11.25 1.89
N GLU A 124 -17.57 10.83 1.55
CA GLU A 124 -17.80 9.72 0.63
C GLU A 124 -17.19 10.01 -0.73
N GLY A 125 -16.47 9.02 -1.26
CA GLY A 125 -15.80 9.10 -2.54
C GLY A 125 -15.65 7.75 -3.19
N LYS A 126 -15.09 7.76 -4.40
CA LYS A 126 -14.84 6.55 -5.18
C LYS A 126 -13.42 6.56 -5.74
N MET A 127 -12.94 5.37 -6.05
CA MET A 127 -11.68 5.17 -6.76
C MET A 127 -11.91 4.28 -7.98
N MET A 128 -11.16 4.54 -9.06
CA MET A 128 -11.29 3.79 -10.31
C MET A 128 -9.93 3.55 -10.93
N ALA A 129 -9.63 2.29 -11.27
CA ALA A 129 -8.44 1.94 -12.02
C ALA A 129 -8.66 2.13 -13.52
N ILE A 130 -7.84 2.96 -14.14
CA ILE A 130 -7.84 3.25 -15.58
C ILE A 130 -6.69 2.47 -16.22
N LEU A 131 -7.00 1.59 -17.18
CA LEU A 131 -6.02 0.74 -17.82
C LEU A 131 -5.84 1.11 -19.29
N GLY A 132 -4.58 1.14 -19.72
CA GLY A 132 -4.20 1.24 -21.13
C GLY A 132 -4.21 2.64 -21.72
N LEU A 133 -4.32 3.67 -20.88
CA LEU A 133 -4.20 5.07 -21.25
C LEU A 133 -3.00 5.71 -20.55
N ASP A 134 -2.34 6.66 -21.20
CA ASP A 134 -1.21 7.41 -20.62
C ASP A 134 -1.68 8.26 -19.44
N SER A 135 -0.87 8.30 -18.37
CA SER A 135 -1.22 9.01 -17.13
C SER A 135 -1.38 10.52 -17.33
N LYS A 136 -0.60 11.14 -18.23
CA LYS A 136 -0.73 12.58 -18.52
C LYS A 136 -2.08 12.92 -19.14
N ILE A 137 -2.59 12.03 -20.01
CA ILE A 137 -3.93 12.21 -20.59
C ILE A 137 -5.00 12.08 -19.52
N ILE A 138 -4.81 11.12 -18.58
CA ILE A 138 -5.73 10.95 -17.45
C ILE A 138 -5.72 12.21 -16.56
N ASP A 139 -4.54 12.75 -16.24
CA ASP A 139 -4.37 13.96 -15.45
C ASP A 139 -5.06 15.17 -16.10
N GLU A 140 -4.90 15.35 -17.41
CA GLU A 140 -5.58 16.42 -18.17
C GLU A 140 -7.11 16.30 -18.13
N VAL A 141 -7.62 15.07 -18.22
CA VAL A 141 -9.07 14.81 -18.13
C VAL A 141 -9.58 15.11 -16.73
N CYS A 142 -8.89 14.63 -15.69
CA CYS A 142 -9.24 14.90 -14.30
C CYS A 142 -9.25 16.41 -13.99
N SER A 143 -8.22 17.14 -14.42
CA SER A 143 -8.14 18.60 -14.26
C SER A 143 -9.31 19.32 -14.94
N LYS A 144 -9.60 18.96 -16.20
CA LYS A 144 -10.72 19.55 -16.96
C LYS A 144 -12.07 19.32 -16.29
N ILE A 145 -12.32 18.11 -15.77
CA ILE A 145 -13.56 17.79 -15.04
C ILE A 145 -13.68 18.69 -13.81
N THR A 146 -12.62 18.74 -13.00
CA THR A 146 -12.60 19.49 -11.75
C THR A 146 -12.71 21.02 -11.98
N GLU A 147 -12.12 21.56 -13.06
CA GLU A 147 -12.18 22.98 -13.41
C GLU A 147 -13.51 23.38 -14.04
N SER A 148 -14.15 22.49 -14.78
CA SER A 148 -15.40 22.79 -15.51
C SER A 148 -16.68 22.60 -14.70
N ASN A 149 -16.62 21.97 -13.53
CA ASN A 149 -17.77 21.65 -12.70
C ASN A 149 -17.42 21.79 -11.21
N GLU A 150 -17.92 22.83 -10.56
CA GLU A 150 -17.67 23.13 -9.14
C GLU A 150 -18.09 21.99 -8.18
N LYS A 151 -19.02 21.12 -8.60
CA LYS A 151 -19.49 19.98 -7.81
C LYS A 151 -18.67 18.72 -8.03
N ALA A 152 -17.93 18.65 -9.13
CA ALA A 152 -17.14 17.48 -9.47
C ALA A 152 -15.68 17.67 -9.06
N TYR A 153 -15.15 16.65 -8.36
CA TYR A 153 -13.74 16.58 -8.07
C TYR A 153 -13.20 15.19 -8.39
N VAL A 154 -12.15 15.12 -9.18
CA VAL A 154 -11.40 13.91 -9.48
C VAL A 154 -9.93 14.22 -9.73
N ALA A 155 -9.04 13.36 -9.26
CA ALA A 155 -7.60 13.48 -9.46
C ALA A 155 -6.95 12.11 -9.58
N SER A 156 -5.73 12.03 -10.15
CA SER A 156 -4.92 10.82 -10.10
C SER A 156 -4.44 10.57 -8.69
N ALA A 157 -4.72 9.38 -8.16
CA ALA A 157 -4.41 8.94 -6.81
C ALA A 157 -3.21 7.98 -6.75
N ASN A 158 -3.04 7.09 -7.76
CA ASN A 158 -1.91 6.18 -7.81
C ASN A 158 -1.41 6.03 -9.25
N TYR A 159 -0.14 6.30 -9.47
CA TYR A 159 0.55 5.99 -10.71
C TYR A 159 1.18 4.59 -10.59
N ASN A 160 0.38 3.54 -10.83
CA ASN A 160 0.75 2.16 -10.53
C ASN A 160 1.71 1.53 -11.54
N SER A 161 1.55 1.83 -12.81
CA SER A 161 2.44 1.38 -13.88
C SER A 161 2.27 2.26 -15.12
N MET A 162 3.11 2.08 -16.13
CA MET A 162 2.98 2.75 -17.44
C MET A 162 1.59 2.54 -18.11
N LYS A 163 0.79 1.58 -17.63
CA LYS A 163 -0.51 1.20 -18.22
C LYS A 163 -1.65 1.22 -17.22
N GLN A 164 -1.40 1.65 -15.99
CA GLN A 164 -2.43 1.69 -14.95
C GLN A 164 -2.24 2.92 -14.07
N THR A 165 -3.25 3.79 -14.06
CA THR A 165 -3.40 4.89 -13.12
C THR A 165 -4.73 4.70 -12.38
N VAL A 166 -4.73 4.89 -11.07
CA VAL A 166 -5.97 4.96 -10.28
C VAL A 166 -6.34 6.41 -10.10
N ILE A 167 -7.58 6.76 -10.42
CA ILE A 167 -8.18 8.07 -10.13
C ILE A 167 -9.07 7.95 -8.89
N ALA A 168 -9.19 9.03 -8.14
CA ALA A 168 -10.06 9.13 -6.98
C ALA A 168 -10.73 10.49 -6.94
N GLY A 169 -11.95 10.54 -6.40
CA GLY A 169 -12.72 11.78 -6.34
C GLY A 169 -14.08 11.56 -5.68
N ASN A 170 -14.89 12.60 -5.65
CA ASN A 170 -16.28 12.46 -5.25
C ASN A 170 -17.08 11.67 -6.31
N ILE A 171 -18.29 11.28 -5.96
CA ILE A 171 -19.12 10.41 -6.82
C ILE A 171 -19.31 11.05 -8.19
N GLU A 172 -19.68 12.34 -8.26
CA GLU A 172 -19.92 13.06 -9.50
C GLU A 172 -18.67 13.13 -10.40
N GLY A 173 -17.50 13.43 -9.83
CA GLY A 173 -16.23 13.48 -10.57
C GLY A 173 -15.86 12.14 -11.19
N ILE A 174 -16.01 11.04 -10.43
CA ILE A 174 -15.72 9.68 -10.92
C ILE A 174 -16.74 9.26 -12.00
N GLU A 175 -18.03 9.57 -11.85
CA GLU A 175 -19.05 9.26 -12.87
C GLU A 175 -18.77 9.98 -14.20
N ILE A 176 -18.41 11.27 -14.16
CA ILE A 176 -18.04 12.02 -15.37
C ILE A 176 -16.78 11.39 -16.00
N ALA A 177 -15.75 11.09 -15.21
CA ALA A 177 -14.51 10.48 -15.70
C ALA A 177 -14.76 9.08 -16.32
N SER A 178 -15.61 8.28 -15.69
CA SER A 178 -16.00 6.95 -16.17
C SER A 178 -16.66 6.99 -17.56
N ASN A 179 -17.44 8.03 -17.83
CA ASN A 179 -18.10 8.21 -19.12
C ASN A 179 -17.16 8.76 -20.21
N LEU A 180 -16.20 9.60 -19.86
CA LEU A 180 -15.31 10.26 -20.82
C LEU A 180 -14.10 9.39 -21.22
N LEU A 181 -13.45 8.75 -20.26
CA LEU A 181 -12.17 8.06 -20.46
C LEU A 181 -12.21 6.92 -21.51
N PRO A 182 -13.29 6.11 -21.63
CA PRO A 182 -13.38 5.10 -22.70
C PRO A 182 -13.35 5.73 -24.10
N GLY A 183 -14.02 6.86 -24.30
CA GLY A 183 -14.05 7.60 -25.56
C GLY A 183 -12.69 8.21 -25.97
N ILE A 184 -11.77 8.35 -25.01
CA ILE A 184 -10.41 8.90 -25.22
C ILE A 184 -9.37 7.77 -25.38
N GLY A 185 -9.75 6.51 -25.18
CA GLY A 185 -8.89 5.36 -25.43
C GLY A 185 -8.53 4.53 -24.20
N ALA A 186 -9.13 4.77 -23.06
CA ALA A 186 -8.99 3.87 -21.90
C ALA A 186 -9.55 2.48 -22.27
N LYS A 187 -8.72 1.44 -22.12
CA LYS A 187 -9.13 0.06 -22.44
C LYS A 187 -10.12 -0.51 -21.42
N ARG A 188 -9.97 -0.13 -20.17
CA ARG A 188 -10.87 -0.50 -19.06
C ARG A 188 -10.88 0.61 -18.02
N CYS A 189 -12.06 0.84 -17.46
CA CYS A 189 -12.29 1.63 -16.26
C CYS A 189 -12.94 0.68 -15.24
N ILE A 190 -12.24 0.41 -14.14
CA ILE A 190 -12.66 -0.58 -13.14
C ILE A 190 -12.84 0.15 -11.81
N GLU A 191 -14.08 0.27 -11.35
CA GLU A 191 -14.37 0.83 -10.03
C GLU A 191 -13.82 -0.10 -8.95
N LEU A 192 -13.14 0.48 -7.95
CA LEU A 192 -12.60 -0.26 -6.82
C LEU A 192 -13.66 -0.36 -5.72
N ASN A 193 -13.65 -1.46 -4.98
CA ASN A 193 -14.59 -1.68 -3.88
C ASN A 193 -14.15 -0.90 -2.62
N VAL A 194 -14.20 0.43 -2.72
CA VAL A 194 -13.90 1.37 -1.63
C VAL A 194 -14.86 2.55 -1.72
N SER A 195 -15.21 3.14 -0.59
CA SER A 195 -16.12 4.29 -0.48
C SER A 195 -15.40 5.60 -0.09
N ILE A 196 -14.10 5.68 -0.36
CA ILE A 196 -13.25 6.81 -0.01
C ILE A 196 -12.39 7.23 -1.21
N ALA A 197 -12.04 8.52 -1.27
CA ALA A 197 -11.14 9.06 -2.30
C ALA A 197 -9.72 9.21 -1.76
N SER A 198 -9.05 8.09 -1.47
CA SER A 198 -7.68 8.07 -0.93
C SER A 198 -6.70 8.81 -1.83
N HIS A 199 -5.65 9.37 -1.23
CA HIS A 199 -4.56 10.05 -1.93
C HIS A 199 -5.00 11.28 -2.73
N THR A 200 -6.02 11.98 -2.23
CA THR A 200 -6.54 13.22 -2.79
C THR A 200 -6.81 14.24 -1.69
N ARG A 201 -7.08 15.51 -2.08
CA ARG A 201 -7.43 16.58 -1.14
C ARG A 201 -8.67 16.28 -0.28
N LEU A 202 -9.52 15.32 -0.68
CA LEU A 202 -10.69 14.91 0.12
C LEU A 202 -10.28 14.18 1.41
N MET A 203 -8.99 13.84 1.58
CA MET A 203 -8.42 13.30 2.81
C MET A 203 -7.79 14.35 3.72
N THR A 204 -7.97 15.64 3.45
CA THR A 204 -7.29 16.72 4.22
C THR A 204 -7.67 16.67 5.69
N ASP A 205 -8.96 16.61 6.02
CA ASP A 205 -9.42 16.57 7.41
C ASP A 205 -8.89 15.33 8.15
N ALA A 206 -8.89 14.19 7.47
CA ALA A 206 -8.30 12.95 8.01
C ALA A 206 -6.79 13.09 8.23
N ALA A 207 -6.07 13.78 7.34
CA ALA A 207 -4.64 14.01 7.49
C ALA A 207 -4.33 14.96 8.66
N ASP A 208 -5.12 16.00 8.83
CA ASP A 208 -4.96 16.97 9.93
C ASP A 208 -5.19 16.30 11.29
N GLU A 209 -6.24 15.49 11.43
CA GLU A 209 -6.51 14.74 12.65
C GLU A 209 -5.47 13.64 12.90
N PHE A 210 -4.99 12.98 11.83
CA PHE A 210 -3.96 11.95 11.90
C PHE A 210 -2.59 12.50 12.35
N ASN A 211 -2.27 13.74 12.00
CA ASN A 211 -0.96 14.35 12.26
C ASN A 211 -0.56 14.31 13.74
N GLU A 212 -1.46 14.69 14.66
CA GLU A 212 -1.15 14.70 16.09
C GLU A 212 -0.71 13.31 16.57
N SER A 213 -1.45 12.28 16.18
CA SER A 213 -1.12 10.91 16.57
C SER A 213 0.17 10.41 15.93
N LEU A 214 0.42 10.74 14.66
CA LEU A 214 1.65 10.37 13.97
C LEU A 214 2.89 11.02 14.61
N GLN A 215 2.79 12.27 15.07
CA GLN A 215 3.90 12.94 15.75
C GLN A 215 4.26 12.26 17.08
N ASN A 216 3.28 11.67 17.77
CA ASN A 216 3.51 10.96 19.04
C ASN A 216 4.15 9.57 18.87
N ILE A 217 4.17 8.99 17.67
CA ILE A 217 4.88 7.73 17.41
C ILE A 217 6.40 7.97 17.42
N VAL A 218 7.12 7.09 18.10
CA VAL A 218 8.58 7.10 18.12
C VAL A 218 9.11 6.39 16.88
N PHE A 219 9.87 7.11 16.07
CA PHE A 219 10.56 6.55 14.90
C PHE A 219 12.05 6.40 15.21
N SER A 220 12.63 5.30 14.74
CA SER A 220 14.07 5.06 14.66
C SER A 220 14.54 5.15 13.22
N THR A 221 15.84 5.40 13.01
CA THR A 221 16.41 5.37 11.66
C THR A 221 16.14 4.01 11.00
N PRO A 222 15.52 3.98 9.82
CA PRO A 222 15.25 2.73 9.13
C PRO A 222 16.54 1.93 8.86
N ARG A 223 16.53 0.64 9.17
CA ARG A 223 17.66 -0.27 8.91
C ARG A 223 18.00 -0.39 7.44
N TYR A 224 16.98 -0.25 6.57
CA TYR A 224 17.12 -0.35 5.12
C TYR A 224 16.67 0.95 4.45
N PRO A 225 17.28 1.34 3.31
CA PRO A 225 16.79 2.47 2.52
C PRO A 225 15.33 2.27 2.11
N ILE A 226 14.46 3.23 2.44
CA ILE A 226 13.04 3.16 2.12
C ILE A 226 12.67 4.22 1.09
N ILE A 227 11.97 3.80 0.02
CA ILE A 227 11.43 4.72 -0.98
C ILE A 227 10.04 5.17 -0.52
N GLN A 228 9.85 6.48 -0.41
CA GLN A 228 8.61 7.11 0.04
C GLN A 228 7.60 7.24 -1.10
N ASN A 229 6.32 6.96 -0.85
CA ASN A 229 5.27 6.96 -1.88
C ASN A 229 5.03 8.31 -2.53
N HIS A 230 5.01 9.37 -1.71
CA HIS A 230 4.69 10.72 -2.15
C HIS A 230 5.78 11.34 -3.03
N THR A 231 7.05 11.04 -2.77
CA THR A 231 8.18 11.62 -3.51
C THR A 231 8.75 10.67 -4.56
N GLY A 232 8.65 9.36 -4.36
CA GLY A 232 9.35 8.33 -5.11
C GLY A 232 10.86 8.31 -4.82
N GLU A 233 11.31 8.96 -3.71
CA GLU A 233 12.71 9.08 -3.33
C GLU A 233 13.02 8.37 -2.01
N ILE A 234 14.29 8.04 -1.80
CA ILE A 234 14.77 7.51 -0.53
C ILE A 234 14.88 8.67 0.46
N GLU A 235 14.35 8.47 1.67
CA GLU A 235 14.43 9.44 2.77
C GLU A 235 15.07 8.78 4.00
N THR A 236 15.86 9.54 4.72
CA THR A 236 16.55 9.09 5.95
C THR A 236 16.30 10.00 7.15
N ASP A 237 15.87 11.23 6.90
CA ASP A 237 15.50 12.16 7.96
C ASP A 237 14.12 11.77 8.53
N LEU A 238 14.06 11.56 9.85
CA LEU A 238 12.85 11.07 10.52
C LEU A 238 11.70 12.06 10.47
N SER A 239 11.96 13.35 10.49
CA SER A 239 10.93 14.38 10.37
C SER A 239 10.35 14.41 8.97
N SER A 240 11.20 14.28 7.96
CA SER A 240 10.79 14.17 6.55
C SER A 240 10.00 12.88 6.28
N ILE A 241 10.40 11.74 6.86
CA ILE A 241 9.64 10.48 6.77
C ILE A 241 8.21 10.68 7.32
N LYS A 242 8.07 11.25 8.53
CA LYS A 242 6.74 11.53 9.11
C LYS A 242 5.91 12.45 8.23
N GLN A 243 6.52 13.53 7.74
CA GLN A 243 5.82 14.48 6.86
C GLN A 243 5.38 13.82 5.54
N ASN A 244 6.21 12.94 4.96
CA ASN A 244 5.88 12.21 3.75
C ASN A 244 4.73 11.21 3.98
N LEU A 245 4.68 10.54 5.13
CA LEU A 245 3.55 9.68 5.52
C LEU A 245 2.24 10.47 5.67
N LEU A 246 2.32 11.70 6.17
CA LEU A 246 1.18 12.60 6.26
C LEU A 246 0.73 13.07 4.87
N ASN A 247 1.67 13.55 4.06
CA ASN A 247 1.40 13.99 2.69
C ASN A 247 0.83 12.87 1.82
N GLN A 248 1.23 11.62 2.06
CA GLN A 248 0.71 10.44 1.35
C GLN A 248 -0.83 10.33 1.44
N LEU A 249 -1.48 10.81 2.51
CA LEU A 249 -2.93 10.76 2.63
C LEU A 249 -3.63 11.61 1.55
N THR A 250 -3.06 12.76 1.22
CA THR A 250 -3.64 13.78 0.34
C THR A 250 -2.98 13.88 -1.03
N GLN A 251 -1.86 13.18 -1.25
CA GLN A 251 -1.06 13.24 -2.46
C GLN A 251 -0.92 11.86 -3.12
N PRO A 252 -0.72 11.81 -4.44
CA PRO A 252 -0.66 10.54 -5.16
C PRO A 252 0.52 9.67 -4.76
N VAL A 253 0.29 8.35 -4.86
CA VAL A 253 1.34 7.32 -4.76
C VAL A 253 2.09 7.25 -6.08
N LEU A 254 3.38 7.57 -6.08
CA LEU A 254 4.25 7.58 -7.27
C LEU A 254 4.92 6.20 -7.48
N TRP A 255 4.10 5.14 -7.61
CA TRP A 255 4.62 3.76 -7.68
C TRP A 255 5.49 3.50 -8.91
N THR A 256 5.24 4.16 -10.04
CA THR A 256 6.11 4.08 -11.22
C THR A 256 7.54 4.55 -10.92
N LYS A 257 7.69 5.69 -10.22
CA LYS A 257 9.01 6.17 -9.77
C LYS A 257 9.66 5.22 -8.77
N THR A 258 8.87 4.69 -7.85
CA THR A 258 9.33 3.67 -6.91
C THR A 258 9.90 2.45 -7.64
N MET A 259 9.19 1.93 -8.64
CA MET A 259 9.64 0.78 -9.43
C MET A 259 10.86 1.06 -10.29
N GLU A 260 10.98 2.25 -10.87
CA GLU A 260 12.19 2.68 -11.58
C GLU A 260 13.41 2.68 -10.66
N LYS A 261 13.26 3.21 -9.45
CA LYS A 261 14.34 3.23 -8.46
C LYS A 261 14.69 1.83 -7.96
N ILE A 262 13.70 0.95 -7.77
CA ILE A 262 13.92 -0.46 -7.43
C ILE A 262 14.70 -1.17 -8.54
N ALA A 263 14.28 -1.05 -9.79
CA ALA A 263 14.94 -1.70 -10.92
C ALA A 263 16.40 -1.23 -11.14
N ASN A 264 16.70 0.01 -10.75
CA ASN A 264 18.08 0.53 -10.78
C ASN A 264 18.93 0.07 -9.58
N SER A 265 18.32 -0.47 -8.51
CA SER A 265 19.00 -0.81 -7.25
C SER A 265 19.11 -2.30 -7.00
N ALA A 266 18.20 -3.10 -7.58
CA ALA A 266 18.08 -4.53 -7.32
C ALA A 266 17.76 -5.32 -8.59
N SER A 267 18.18 -6.59 -8.60
CA SER A 267 17.88 -7.54 -9.68
C SER A 267 16.71 -8.48 -9.35
N CYS A 268 16.38 -8.60 -8.06
CA CYS A 268 15.28 -9.43 -7.56
C CYS A 268 14.29 -8.60 -6.77
N LEU A 269 13.00 -8.75 -7.05
CA LEU A 269 11.89 -8.18 -6.29
C LEU A 269 11.21 -9.28 -5.49
N ILE A 270 10.99 -9.04 -4.19
CA ILE A 270 10.21 -9.94 -3.32
C ILE A 270 9.05 -9.15 -2.72
N GLU A 271 7.82 -9.58 -3.01
CA GLU A 271 6.63 -9.03 -2.36
C GLU A 271 6.39 -9.77 -1.03
N ILE A 272 6.48 -9.02 0.08
CA ILE A 272 6.28 -9.49 1.45
C ILE A 272 4.81 -9.24 1.85
N GLY A 273 3.97 -10.25 1.63
CA GLY A 273 2.55 -10.13 1.88
C GLY A 273 1.74 -11.30 1.35
N PRO A 274 0.40 -11.23 1.49
CA PRO A 274 -0.48 -12.37 1.29
C PRO A 274 -0.88 -12.62 -0.18
N LYS A 275 -0.47 -11.77 -1.10
CA LYS A 275 -0.77 -11.87 -2.55
C LYS A 275 0.42 -11.39 -3.40
N ASN A 276 0.23 -11.31 -4.71
CA ASN A 276 1.20 -10.91 -5.70
C ASN A 276 0.80 -9.64 -6.47
N ILE A 277 0.16 -8.69 -5.78
CA ILE A 277 -0.38 -7.47 -6.41
C ILE A 277 0.74 -6.60 -7.00
N LEU A 278 1.78 -6.35 -6.19
CA LEU A 278 2.90 -5.51 -6.59
C LEU A 278 3.81 -6.21 -7.62
N CYS A 279 3.96 -7.51 -7.51
CA CYS A 279 4.59 -8.34 -8.55
C CYS A 279 3.87 -8.20 -9.90
N GLY A 280 2.54 -8.07 -9.88
CA GLY A 280 1.74 -7.80 -11.07
C GLY A 280 2.06 -6.44 -11.71
N LEU A 281 2.31 -5.41 -10.88
CA LEU A 281 2.65 -4.05 -11.30
C LEU A 281 4.11 -3.91 -11.76
N SER A 282 5.00 -4.79 -11.34
CA SER A 282 6.42 -4.76 -11.68
C SER A 282 6.75 -5.30 -13.08
N LYS A 283 5.76 -5.84 -13.78
CA LYS A 283 5.96 -6.36 -15.15
C LYS A 283 6.39 -5.27 -16.12
N GLY A 284 7.53 -5.50 -16.78
CA GLY A 284 8.09 -4.57 -17.75
C GLY A 284 9.26 -3.73 -17.23
N TYR A 285 9.60 -3.86 -15.95
CA TYR A 285 10.85 -3.36 -15.39
C TYR A 285 11.97 -4.41 -15.54
N ASP A 286 13.21 -3.96 -15.61
CA ASP A 286 14.39 -4.83 -15.78
C ASP A 286 14.75 -5.51 -14.44
N LEU A 287 14.05 -6.60 -14.15
CA LEU A 287 14.25 -7.43 -12.96
C LEU A 287 14.44 -8.88 -13.39
N THR A 288 15.52 -9.50 -12.92
CA THR A 288 15.84 -10.91 -13.22
C THR A 288 14.84 -11.87 -12.58
N SER A 289 14.36 -11.55 -11.38
CA SER A 289 13.43 -12.37 -10.62
C SER A 289 12.36 -11.51 -9.94
N ILE A 290 11.12 -11.97 -10.00
CA ILE A 290 9.97 -11.35 -9.33
C ILE A 290 9.26 -12.46 -8.56
N LEU A 291 9.32 -12.39 -7.24
CA LEU A 291 8.81 -13.41 -6.31
C LEU A 291 7.83 -12.80 -5.32
N TYR A 292 6.92 -13.61 -4.80
CA TYR A 292 6.03 -13.21 -3.71
C TYR A 292 5.94 -14.33 -2.67
N MET A 293 5.93 -13.97 -1.40
CA MET A 293 6.11 -14.93 -0.31
C MET A 293 4.90 -15.85 -0.09
N ALA A 294 3.71 -15.46 -0.51
CA ALA A 294 2.52 -16.30 -0.46
C ALA A 294 2.48 -17.40 -1.57
N ASP A 295 3.49 -17.49 -2.42
CA ASP A 295 3.61 -18.59 -3.39
C ASP A 295 3.96 -19.89 -2.66
N GLN A 296 3.20 -20.95 -2.86
CA GLN A 296 3.44 -22.27 -2.27
C GLN A 296 4.83 -22.84 -2.60
N ASN A 297 5.43 -22.43 -3.73
CA ASN A 297 6.77 -22.85 -4.16
C ASN A 297 7.83 -21.78 -3.84
N PHE A 298 7.56 -20.81 -2.96
CA PHE A 298 8.48 -19.71 -2.67
C PHE A 298 9.85 -20.21 -2.19
N ARG A 299 9.87 -21.21 -1.27
CA ARG A 299 11.12 -21.80 -0.73
C ARG A 299 12.04 -22.31 -1.83
N ASP A 300 11.49 -23.00 -2.83
CA ASP A 300 12.28 -23.58 -3.93
C ASP A 300 12.76 -22.49 -4.90
N LYS A 301 11.90 -21.50 -5.16
CA LYS A 301 12.22 -20.38 -6.08
C LYS A 301 13.31 -19.48 -5.52
N VAL A 302 13.28 -19.21 -4.22
CA VAL A 302 14.22 -18.27 -3.58
C VAL A 302 15.64 -18.87 -3.43
N GLN A 303 15.80 -20.19 -3.46
CA GLN A 303 17.11 -20.85 -3.43
C GLN A 303 17.94 -20.60 -4.71
N ASN A 304 17.31 -20.14 -5.78
CA ASN A 304 17.93 -19.92 -7.08
C ASN A 304 18.28 -18.43 -7.36
N ILE A 305 18.25 -17.55 -6.35
CA ILE A 305 18.53 -16.11 -6.48
C ILE A 305 19.81 -15.64 -5.77
#